data_a7a203f61120668d5707fe0267e64312
#
_entry.id   a7a203f61120668d5707fe0267e64312
#
_cell.length_a   1.000
_cell.length_b   1.000
_cell.length_c   1.000
_cell.angle_alpha   90.00
_cell.angle_beta   90.00
_cell.angle_gamma   90.00
#
_symmetry.space_group_name_H-M   'P 1'
#
loop_
_entity.id
_entity.type
_entity.pdbx_description
1 polymer ?
#
loop_
_entity_poly.entity_id
_entity_poly.type
_entity_poly.pdbx_seq_one_letter_code
_entity_poly.pdbx_strand_id
1 'polypeptide(L)' 'MDEKQMIAKAKVYLKSNYGEDTVSMDVTGNSVGEAGSGVLAVDCTVSVGGSHSDWSKKFHFKNGDITRMDWKSR' A
#
# COMPACT_ATOMS: atom_id res chain seq x y z
N MET A 1 11.57 3.82 10.10
CA MET A 1 10.22 4.04 9.56
C MET A 1 9.26 3.06 10.21
N ASP A 2 8.18 3.55 10.79
CA ASP A 2 7.20 2.65 11.42
C ASP A 2 6.09 2.24 10.43
N GLU A 3 5.31 1.25 10.83
CA GLU A 3 4.25 0.69 9.98
C GLU A 3 3.13 1.71 9.69
N LYS A 4 2.82 2.58 10.64
CA LYS A 4 1.86 3.67 10.45
C LYS A 4 2.27 4.62 9.33
N GLN A 5 3.55 4.97 9.28
CA GLN A 5 4.10 5.81 8.22
C GLN A 5 4.05 5.10 6.87
N MET A 6 4.33 3.79 6.84
CA MET A 6 4.25 2.98 5.63
C MET A 6 2.82 2.95 5.08
N ILE A 7 1.83 2.73 5.95
CA ILE A 7 0.42 2.72 5.57
C ILE A 7 0.00 4.09 5.01
N ALA A 8 0.40 5.17 5.67
CA ALA A 8 0.10 6.51 5.20
C ALA A 8 0.68 6.77 3.81
N LYS A 9 1.92 6.37 3.57
CA LYS A 9 2.57 6.49 2.25
C LYS A 9 1.89 5.62 1.20
N ALA A 10 1.46 4.41 1.57
CA ALA A 10 0.73 3.51 0.67
C ALA A 10 -0.59 4.13 0.22
N LYS A 11 -1.34 4.73 1.14
CA LYS A 11 -2.60 5.40 0.82
C LYS A 11 -2.40 6.58 -0.13
N VAL A 12 -1.39 7.39 0.10
CA VAL A 12 -1.04 8.51 -0.77
C VAL A 12 -0.63 8.01 -2.16
N TYR A 13 0.16 6.95 -2.21
CA TYR A 13 0.59 6.34 -3.47
C TYR A 13 -0.59 5.87 -4.32
N LEU A 14 -1.55 5.17 -3.69
CA LEU A 14 -2.75 4.69 -4.37
C LEU A 14 -3.61 5.85 -4.89
N LYS A 15 -3.77 6.90 -4.09
CA LYS A 15 -4.54 8.08 -4.51
C LYS A 15 -3.87 8.82 -5.66
N SER A 16 -2.56 9.05 -5.56
CA SER A 16 -1.80 9.85 -6.52
C SER A 16 -1.63 9.15 -7.87
N ASN A 17 -1.43 7.82 -7.87
CA ASN A 17 -1.11 7.08 -9.09
C ASN A 17 -2.32 6.39 -9.73
N TYR A 18 -3.33 6.05 -8.95
CA TYR A 18 -4.49 5.26 -9.42
C TYR A 18 -5.84 5.90 -9.14
N GLY A 19 -5.87 7.01 -8.43
CA GLY A 19 -7.13 7.63 -8.01
C GLY A 19 -7.94 6.78 -7.02
N GLU A 20 -7.28 5.86 -6.33
CA GLU A 20 -7.93 4.95 -5.40
C GLU A 20 -8.00 5.55 -3.99
N ASP A 21 -9.21 5.60 -3.44
CA ASP A 21 -9.43 5.97 -2.04
C ASP A 21 -9.43 4.70 -1.20
N THR A 22 -8.60 4.64 -0.16
CA THR A 22 -8.49 3.47 0.71
C THR A 22 -9.67 3.42 1.68
N VAL A 23 -10.47 2.36 1.61
CA VAL A 23 -11.56 2.09 2.56
C VAL A 23 -11.03 1.34 3.76
N SER A 24 -10.22 0.31 3.52
CA SER A 24 -9.56 -0.47 4.57
C SER A 24 -8.21 -0.98 4.07
N MET A 25 -7.27 -1.17 5.00
CA MET A 25 -5.96 -1.69 4.67
C MET A 25 -5.43 -2.48 5.86
N ASP A 26 -5.22 -3.78 5.65
CA ASP A 26 -4.69 -4.70 6.66
C ASP A 26 -3.32 -5.20 6.22
N VAL A 27 -2.31 -5.03 7.06
CA VAL A 27 -0.96 -5.50 6.77
C VAL A 27 -0.90 -7.01 6.96
N THR A 28 -0.50 -7.73 5.92
CA THR A 28 -0.34 -9.19 5.94
C THR A 28 1.12 -9.61 6.02
N GLY A 29 2.04 -8.73 5.65
CA GLY A 29 3.48 -8.99 5.77
C GLY A 29 4.26 -7.69 5.70
N ASN A 30 5.34 -7.60 6.47
CA ASN A 30 6.18 -6.42 6.50
C ASN A 30 7.64 -6.82 6.65
N SER A 31 8.42 -6.64 5.57
CA SER A 31 9.86 -6.87 5.56
C SER A 31 10.64 -5.56 5.39
N VAL A 32 9.97 -4.41 5.59
CA VAL A 32 10.63 -3.10 5.48
C VAL A 32 11.48 -2.87 6.71
N GLY A 33 12.80 -2.70 6.52
CA GLY A 33 13.74 -2.44 7.59
C GLY A 33 13.71 -0.99 8.06
N GLU A 34 14.48 -0.69 9.10
CA GLU A 34 14.58 0.65 9.68
C GLU A 34 15.03 1.70 8.65
N ALA A 35 15.85 1.30 7.70
CA ALA A 35 16.31 2.19 6.62
C ALA A 35 15.21 2.51 5.59
N GLY A 36 14.04 1.89 5.70
CA GLY A 36 12.91 2.15 4.81
C GLY A 36 12.96 1.39 3.49
N SER A 37 13.66 0.25 3.45
CA SER A 37 13.75 -0.59 2.25
C SER A 37 13.21 -1.98 2.50
N GLY A 38 12.39 -2.50 1.59
CA GLY A 38 11.75 -3.82 1.69
C GLY A 38 10.34 -3.80 1.09
N VAL A 39 9.54 -4.77 1.49
CA VAL A 39 8.18 -4.96 0.94
C VAL A 39 7.14 -4.93 2.06
N LEU A 40 6.09 -4.14 1.85
CA LEU A 40 4.90 -4.13 2.69
C LEU A 40 3.77 -4.81 1.92
N ALA A 41 3.30 -5.95 2.42
CA ALA A 41 2.17 -6.67 1.84
C ALA A 41 0.90 -6.33 2.61
N VAL A 42 -0.18 -6.02 1.89
CA VAL A 42 -1.46 -5.66 2.48
C VAL A 42 -2.61 -6.32 1.73
N ASP A 43 -3.71 -6.54 2.45
CA ASP A 43 -5.02 -6.77 1.87
C ASP A 43 -5.81 -5.49 2.06
N CYS A 44 -6.39 -4.96 1.00
CA CYS A 44 -7.09 -3.70 1.08
C CYS A 44 -8.37 -3.68 0.24
N THR A 45 -9.27 -2.80 0.66
CA THR A 45 -10.45 -2.43 -0.12
C THR A 45 -10.29 -0.97 -0.52
N VAL A 46 -10.48 -0.69 -1.80
CA VAL A 46 -10.37 0.66 -2.33
C VAL A 46 -11.67 1.07 -3.01
N SER A 47 -11.88 2.37 -3.12
CA SER A 47 -13.04 2.95 -3.79
C SER A 47 -12.58 3.86 -4.93
N VAL A 48 -13.18 3.69 -6.09
CA VAL A 48 -13.01 4.58 -7.25
C VAL A 48 -14.39 4.94 -7.76
N GLY A 49 -14.72 6.23 -7.73
CA GLY A 49 -16.02 6.71 -8.19
C GLY A 49 -17.22 6.04 -7.50
N GLY A 50 -17.07 5.69 -6.22
CA GLY A 50 -18.12 5.03 -5.44
C GLY A 50 -18.17 3.50 -5.60
N SER A 51 -17.33 2.92 -6.46
CA SER A 51 -17.24 1.46 -6.62
C SER A 51 -16.10 0.90 -5.80
N HIS A 52 -16.39 -0.11 -4.98
CA HIS A 52 -15.42 -0.77 -4.12
C HIS A 52 -14.83 -2.00 -4.81
N SER A 53 -13.53 -2.25 -4.58
CA SER A 53 -12.86 -3.46 -5.04
C SER A 53 -11.83 -3.91 -4.01
N ASP A 54 -11.62 -5.23 -3.95
CA ASP A 54 -10.73 -5.86 -2.98
C ASP A 54 -9.46 -6.34 -3.66
N TRP A 55 -8.31 -6.03 -3.05
CA TRP A 55 -6.99 -6.32 -3.62
C TRP A 55 -6.03 -6.84 -2.55
N SER A 56 -5.08 -7.66 -3.00
CA SER A 56 -3.84 -7.90 -2.26
C SER A 56 -2.76 -7.12 -2.97
N LYS A 57 -2.05 -6.25 -2.25
CA LYS A 57 -1.03 -5.37 -2.83
C LYS A 57 0.29 -5.52 -2.09
N LYS A 58 1.40 -5.37 -2.84
CA LYS A 58 2.75 -5.35 -2.28
C LYS A 58 3.42 -4.04 -2.69
N PHE A 59 3.75 -3.23 -1.69
CA PHE A 59 4.45 -1.96 -1.91
C PHE A 59 5.94 -2.16 -1.71
N HIS A 60 6.71 -1.85 -2.74
CA HIS A 60 8.17 -1.94 -2.68
C HIS A 60 8.73 -0.59 -2.23
N PHE A 61 9.34 -0.61 -1.05
CA PHE A 61 9.95 0.58 -0.46
C PHE A 61 11.46 0.60 -0.72
N LYS A 62 11.99 1.79 -0.95
CA LYS A 62 13.43 2.04 -1.02
C LYS A 62 13.71 3.41 -0.40
N ASN A 63 14.54 3.43 0.63
CA ASN A 63 14.89 4.66 1.35
C ASN A 63 13.66 5.46 1.81
N GLY A 64 12.63 4.77 2.27
CA GLY A 64 11.41 5.36 2.78
C GLY A 64 10.38 5.75 1.73
N ASP A 65 10.63 5.51 0.45
CA ASP A 65 9.71 5.83 -0.63
C ASP A 65 9.23 4.58 -1.36
N ILE A 66 7.99 4.61 -1.83
CA ILE A 66 7.45 3.52 -2.64
C ILE A 66 7.94 3.71 -4.07
N THR A 67 8.65 2.68 -4.59
CA THR A 67 9.20 2.70 -5.95
C THR A 67 8.31 1.99 -6.94
N ARG A 68 7.54 0.99 -6.50
CA ARG A 68 6.58 0.26 -7.32
C ARG A 68 5.58 -0.49 -6.45
N MET A 69 4.53 -0.98 -7.06
CA MET A 69 3.51 -1.78 -6.38
C MET A 69 3.08 -2.93 -7.27
N ASP A 70 2.98 -4.13 -6.69
CA ASP A 70 2.36 -5.28 -7.33
C ASP A 70 0.95 -5.45 -6.75
N TRP A 71 0.01 -5.96 -7.53
CA TRP A 71 -1.35 -6.18 -7.08
C TRP A 71 -1.92 -7.50 -7.62
N LYS A 72 -2.90 -7.99 -6.89
CA LYS A 72 -3.64 -9.19 -7.26
C LYS A 72 -5.08 -9.01 -6.79
N SER A 73 -6.05 -9.31 -7.63
CA SER A 73 -7.46 -9.29 -7.27
C SER A 73 -7.76 -10.36 -6.22
N ARG A 74 -8.57 -10.04 -5.25
CA ARG A 74 -9.05 -10.99 -4.24
C ARG A 74 -10.38 -11.56 -4.60
#